data_b48b6310986215e7c4b1b3b86bc44858
#
_entry.id   b48b6310986215e7c4b1b3b86bc44858
#
_cell.length_a   1.000
_cell.length_b   1.000
_cell.length_c   1.000
_cell.angle_alpha   90.00
_cell.angle_beta   90.00
_cell.angle_gamma   90.00
#
_symmetry.space_group_name_H-M   'P 1'
#
loop_
_entity.id
_entity.type
_entity.pdbx_description
1 polymer ?
#
loop_
_entity_poly.entity_id
_entity_poly.type
_entity_poly.pdbx_seq_one_letter_code
_entity_poly.pdbx_strand_id
1 'polypeptide(L)'
;MDRDVTWTSEEYGRSHEGRVGVLLEDGTVPKPVYIDSNSGASGWEVRHWSVYDGADSYVPRPKAHVLHAECSCGWTGPRHTVDWTTAGNLPFRESGLATAERCEEDWDTHITAVGNTTVPLPAELEELLQSVAAAIERLGRDAPTAALKAARSLELIAQRTAYWPARDARDHELENVAAALGLNLDDTRGLLARYGGWSPYG
;
A
#
# COMPACT_ATOMS: atom_id res chain seq x y z
N MET A 1 19.90 -4.90 -2.34
CA MET A 1 19.42 -4.43 -1.02
C MET A 1 17.91 -4.45 -1.12
N ASP A 2 17.31 -5.59 -0.76
CA ASP A 2 15.86 -5.76 -0.83
C ASP A 2 15.26 -4.94 0.32
N ARG A 3 14.78 -3.75 0.01
CA ARG A 3 13.86 -3.04 0.90
C ARG A 3 12.56 -3.83 0.89
N ASP A 4 11.84 -3.82 2.02
CA ASP A 4 10.48 -4.35 2.03
C ASP A 4 9.73 -3.73 0.85
N VAL A 5 9.43 -4.55 -0.16
CA VAL A 5 8.61 -4.11 -1.29
C VAL A 5 7.21 -4.03 -0.76
N THR A 6 6.67 -2.81 -0.68
CA THR A 6 5.29 -2.55 -0.33
C THR A 6 4.53 -2.18 -1.59
N TRP A 7 3.30 -2.65 -1.70
CA TRP A 7 2.35 -2.30 -2.75
C TRP A 7 1.50 -1.14 -2.26
N THR A 8 1.28 -0.15 -3.12
CA THR A 8 0.46 1.01 -2.78
C THR A 8 -0.55 1.27 -3.88
N SER A 9 -1.77 1.58 -3.50
CA SER A 9 -2.78 2.10 -4.42
C SER A 9 -2.62 3.62 -4.54
N GLU A 10 -2.71 4.17 -5.75
CA GLU A 10 -2.70 5.62 -5.96
C GLU A 10 -3.91 6.29 -5.28
N GLU A 11 -5.05 5.60 -5.24
CA GLU A 11 -6.30 6.12 -4.68
C GLU A 11 -6.29 6.13 -3.15
N TYR A 12 -5.80 5.02 -2.52
CA TYR A 12 -5.91 4.83 -1.07
C TYR A 12 -4.59 5.08 -0.32
N GLY A 13 -3.47 5.18 -1.03
CA GLY A 13 -2.16 5.47 -0.47
C GLY A 13 -1.82 4.58 0.72
N ARG A 14 -1.39 5.18 1.83
CA ARG A 14 -1.00 4.46 3.05
C ARG A 14 -2.16 3.81 3.81
N SER A 15 -3.39 4.16 3.50
CA SER A 15 -4.56 3.53 4.11
C SER A 15 -4.68 2.05 3.73
N HIS A 16 -4.14 1.67 2.56
CA HIS A 16 -4.09 0.31 2.06
C HIS A 16 -2.72 -0.01 1.46
N GLU A 17 -1.68 0.03 2.29
CA GLU A 17 -0.35 -0.41 1.91
C GLU A 17 -0.23 -1.92 2.10
N GLY A 18 0.13 -2.64 1.03
CA GLY A 18 0.24 -4.09 1.01
C GLY A 18 1.69 -4.58 1.11
N ARG A 19 1.87 -5.80 1.62
CA ARG A 19 3.16 -6.49 1.64
C ARG A 19 2.96 -8.01 1.73
N VAL A 20 4.04 -8.75 1.49
CA VAL A 20 4.05 -10.20 1.76
C VAL A 20 4.31 -10.45 3.25
N GLY A 21 3.34 -11.03 3.93
CA GLY A 21 3.46 -11.57 5.28
C GLY A 21 4.01 -13.01 5.26
N VAL A 22 4.65 -13.41 6.35
CA VAL A 22 5.26 -14.72 6.52
C VAL A 22 4.75 -15.39 7.78
N LEU A 23 4.38 -16.68 7.67
CA LEU A 23 4.10 -17.51 8.84
C LEU A 23 5.07 -18.72 8.85
N LEU A 24 5.48 -19.09 10.06
CA LEU A 24 6.24 -20.30 10.33
C LEU A 24 5.32 -21.52 10.36
N GLU A 25 5.88 -22.71 10.49
CA GLU A 25 5.13 -23.98 10.53
C GLU A 25 4.12 -24.04 11.70
N ASP A 26 4.45 -23.41 12.83
CA ASP A 26 3.56 -23.27 13.98
C ASP A 26 2.51 -22.16 13.83
N GLY A 27 2.48 -21.46 12.69
CA GLY A 27 1.55 -20.36 12.39
C GLY A 27 1.94 -19.01 13.01
N THR A 28 3.10 -18.91 13.64
CA THR A 28 3.57 -17.63 14.21
C THR A 28 4.26 -16.76 13.17
N VAL A 29 4.22 -15.43 13.38
CA VAL A 29 4.96 -14.46 12.57
C VAL A 29 6.43 -14.45 13.02
N PRO A 30 7.41 -14.65 12.12
CA PRO A 30 8.80 -14.67 12.49
C PRO A 30 9.28 -13.29 12.94
N LYS A 31 10.28 -13.29 13.84
CA LYS A 31 11.00 -12.05 14.19
C LYS A 31 11.81 -11.57 12.98
N PRO A 32 12.09 -10.26 12.88
CA PRO A 32 13.00 -9.74 11.86
C PRO A 32 14.35 -10.45 11.90
N VAL A 33 14.93 -10.66 10.71
CA VAL A 33 16.28 -11.20 10.59
C VAL A 33 17.29 -10.05 10.67
N TYR A 34 18.23 -10.17 11.59
CA TYR A 34 19.33 -9.21 11.70
C TYR A 34 20.41 -9.55 10.68
N ILE A 35 20.74 -8.62 9.80
CA ILE A 35 21.82 -8.76 8.82
C ILE A 35 22.98 -7.84 9.25
N ASP A 36 24.13 -8.45 9.54
CA ASP A 36 25.35 -7.72 9.87
C ASP A 36 26.07 -7.26 8.59
N SER A 37 26.57 -6.05 8.59
CA SER A 37 27.27 -5.44 7.45
C SER A 37 28.75 -5.81 7.41
N ASN A 38 29.23 -6.96 7.84
CA ASN A 38 30.62 -7.44 7.77
C ASN A 38 31.76 -6.37 7.97
N SER A 39 31.38 -5.11 8.08
CA SER A 39 32.30 -3.96 8.26
C SER A 39 32.37 -3.46 9.71
N GLY A 40 31.74 -4.15 10.65
CA GLY A 40 31.81 -3.88 12.09
C GLY A 40 31.11 -2.59 12.55
N ALA A 41 30.37 -1.91 11.69
CA ALA A 41 29.82 -0.59 12.02
C ALA A 41 28.31 -0.57 12.30
N SER A 42 27.50 -1.40 11.68
CA SER A 42 26.05 -1.52 11.94
C SER A 42 25.41 -2.66 11.17
N GLY A 43 24.48 -3.37 11.80
CA GLY A 43 23.54 -4.25 11.15
C GLY A 43 22.16 -3.62 11.15
N TRP A 44 21.25 -4.21 10.38
CA TRP A 44 19.86 -3.76 10.32
C TRP A 44 18.91 -4.96 10.33
N GLU A 45 17.70 -4.72 10.82
CA GLU A 45 16.61 -5.70 10.79
C GLU A 45 15.96 -5.70 9.42
N VAL A 46 15.71 -6.91 8.87
CA VAL A 46 15.00 -7.13 7.61
C VAL A 46 13.79 -8.01 7.87
N ARG A 47 12.65 -7.62 7.29
CA ARG A 47 11.37 -8.34 7.38
C ARG A 47 10.91 -8.86 6.02
N HIS A 48 11.66 -8.57 4.95
CA HIS A 48 11.31 -9.04 3.61
C HIS A 48 11.19 -10.56 3.58
N TRP A 49 10.13 -11.08 2.97
CA TRP A 49 9.81 -12.50 2.96
C TRP A 49 10.99 -13.39 2.54
N SER A 50 11.81 -12.95 1.61
CA SER A 50 12.93 -13.73 1.05
C SER A 50 14.05 -14.05 2.04
N VAL A 51 14.13 -13.36 3.19
CA VAL A 51 15.15 -13.65 4.21
C VAL A 51 14.79 -14.83 5.11
N TYR A 52 13.56 -15.30 5.04
CA TYR A 52 13.07 -16.45 5.84
C TYR A 52 13.29 -17.77 5.10
N ASP A 53 14.52 -18.02 4.67
CA ASP A 53 14.94 -19.13 3.83
C ASP A 53 15.39 -20.38 4.61
N GLY A 54 15.44 -20.31 5.94
CA GLY A 54 15.89 -21.42 6.78
C GLY A 54 17.39 -21.68 6.70
N ALA A 55 18.19 -20.72 6.20
CA ALA A 55 19.63 -20.92 6.09
C ALA A 55 20.29 -21.06 7.46
N ASP A 56 21.12 -22.09 7.58
CA ASP A 56 21.97 -22.34 8.75
C ASP A 56 23.23 -21.46 8.64
N SER A 57 23.11 -20.22 9.08
CA SER A 57 24.20 -19.23 9.15
C SER A 57 24.60 -19.00 10.60
N TYR A 58 25.59 -18.12 10.84
CA TYR A 58 26.02 -17.75 12.20
C TYR A 58 24.83 -17.28 13.09
N VAL A 59 23.81 -16.68 12.49
CA VAL A 59 22.49 -16.46 13.09
C VAL A 59 21.50 -17.27 12.24
N PRO A 60 20.97 -18.42 12.73
CA PRO A 60 20.03 -19.23 11.99
C PRO A 60 18.79 -18.42 11.59
N ARG A 61 18.41 -18.49 10.32
CA ARG A 61 17.24 -17.79 9.82
C ARG A 61 16.00 -18.68 9.91
N PRO A 62 14.86 -18.16 10.37
CA PRO A 62 13.61 -18.89 10.35
C PRO A 62 13.26 -19.32 8.92
N LYS A 63 12.54 -20.42 8.79
CA LYS A 63 12.09 -20.95 7.51
C LYS A 63 10.61 -20.64 7.30
N ALA A 64 10.29 -19.90 6.24
CA ALA A 64 8.91 -19.62 5.88
C ALA A 64 8.15 -20.92 5.58
N HIS A 65 6.94 -21.05 6.09
CA HIS A 65 6.03 -22.14 5.76
C HIS A 65 4.90 -21.67 4.87
N VAL A 66 4.40 -20.44 5.12
CA VAL A 66 3.32 -19.81 4.38
C VAL A 66 3.70 -18.37 4.03
N LEU A 67 3.37 -17.95 2.82
CA LEU A 67 3.28 -16.54 2.44
C LEU A 67 1.81 -16.16 2.28
N HIS A 68 1.48 -14.92 2.63
CA HIS A 68 0.14 -14.35 2.43
C HIS A 68 0.24 -12.83 2.26
N ALA A 69 -0.77 -12.21 1.65
CA ALA A 69 -0.83 -10.77 1.61
C ALA A 69 -1.25 -10.19 2.97
N GLU A 70 -0.62 -9.09 3.38
CA GLU A 70 -1.04 -8.26 4.52
C GLU A 70 -1.33 -6.86 4.02
N CYS A 71 -2.36 -6.22 4.54
CA CYS A 71 -2.67 -4.82 4.27
C CYS A 71 -2.62 -3.98 5.55
N SER A 72 -2.18 -2.72 5.45
CA SER A 72 -2.15 -1.77 6.57
C SER A 72 -3.51 -1.54 7.22
N CYS A 73 -4.62 -1.81 6.52
CA CYS A 73 -5.98 -1.79 7.08
C CYS A 73 -6.29 -2.95 8.04
N GLY A 74 -5.39 -3.93 8.17
CA GLY A 74 -5.56 -5.14 8.97
C GLY A 74 -6.12 -6.35 8.21
N TRP A 75 -6.44 -6.21 6.92
CA TRP A 75 -6.82 -7.34 6.08
C TRP A 75 -5.64 -8.29 5.83
N THR A 76 -5.92 -9.58 5.77
CA THR A 76 -4.96 -10.63 5.42
C THR A 76 -5.54 -11.52 4.33
N GLY A 77 -4.74 -11.81 3.31
CA GLY A 77 -5.11 -12.64 2.18
C GLY A 77 -5.05 -14.13 2.44
N PRO A 78 -5.38 -14.94 1.43
CA PRO A 78 -5.22 -16.39 1.45
C PRO A 78 -3.80 -16.81 1.82
N ARG A 79 -3.69 -18.01 2.42
CA ARG A 79 -2.42 -18.59 2.83
C ARG A 79 -1.87 -19.46 1.70
N HIS A 80 -0.68 -19.14 1.20
CA HIS A 80 0.03 -19.90 0.18
C HIS A 80 1.19 -20.67 0.82
N THR A 81 1.10 -22.00 0.85
CA THR A 81 2.19 -22.84 1.37
C THR A 81 3.40 -22.78 0.45
N VAL A 82 4.59 -22.59 1.03
CA VAL A 82 5.85 -22.57 0.30
C VAL A 82 6.29 -24.00 -0.03
N ASP A 83 6.45 -24.30 -1.32
CA ASP A 83 6.95 -25.60 -1.77
C ASP A 83 8.50 -25.62 -1.79
N TRP A 84 9.07 -26.05 -0.69
CA TRP A 84 10.51 -26.19 -0.55
C TRP A 84 11.09 -27.37 -1.33
N THR A 85 10.26 -28.32 -1.77
CA THR A 85 10.74 -29.50 -2.53
C THR A 85 11.05 -29.11 -3.97
N THR A 86 10.28 -28.21 -4.54
CA THR A 86 10.49 -27.66 -5.88
C THR A 86 11.57 -26.58 -5.91
N ALA A 87 11.84 -25.92 -4.76
CA ALA A 87 12.86 -24.87 -4.65
C ALA A 87 14.28 -25.37 -5.00
N GLY A 88 14.60 -26.65 -4.70
CA GLY A 88 15.92 -27.23 -4.98
C GLY A 88 17.05 -26.41 -4.33
N ASN A 89 18.07 -26.04 -5.13
CA ASN A 89 19.20 -25.23 -4.68
C ASN A 89 19.04 -23.73 -5.02
N LEU A 90 17.87 -23.32 -5.53
CA LEU A 90 17.64 -21.90 -5.86
C LEU A 90 17.49 -21.06 -4.59
N PRO A 91 18.00 -19.83 -4.58
CA PRO A 91 17.73 -18.87 -3.49
C PRO A 91 16.22 -18.68 -3.30
N PHE A 92 15.77 -18.55 -2.05
CA PHE A 92 14.35 -18.44 -1.74
C PHE A 92 13.69 -17.24 -2.44
N ARG A 93 14.41 -16.14 -2.64
CA ARG A 93 13.88 -14.99 -3.40
C ARG A 93 13.54 -15.32 -4.86
N GLU A 94 14.12 -16.39 -5.43
CA GLU A 94 13.83 -16.85 -6.78
C GLU A 94 12.75 -17.95 -6.75
N SER A 95 12.91 -18.95 -5.89
CA SER A 95 11.96 -20.06 -5.77
C SER A 95 10.62 -19.67 -5.15
N GLY A 96 10.58 -18.66 -4.28
CA GLY A 96 9.39 -18.14 -3.64
C GLY A 96 8.68 -17.04 -4.42
N LEU A 97 9.28 -16.54 -5.51
CA LEU A 97 8.78 -15.37 -6.24
C LEU A 97 7.35 -15.55 -6.74
N ALA A 98 7.06 -16.66 -7.40
CA ALA A 98 5.71 -16.97 -7.89
C ALA A 98 4.65 -17.04 -6.77
N THR A 99 5.07 -17.38 -5.55
CA THR A 99 4.18 -17.37 -4.39
C THR A 99 3.97 -15.94 -3.87
N ALA A 100 5.02 -15.12 -3.89
CA ALA A 100 4.93 -13.72 -3.53
C ALA A 100 4.08 -12.91 -4.52
N GLU A 101 4.18 -13.18 -5.83
CA GLU A 101 3.35 -12.59 -6.88
C GLU A 101 1.87 -12.93 -6.68
N ARG A 102 1.53 -14.16 -6.28
CA ARG A 102 0.14 -14.50 -5.91
C ARG A 102 -0.36 -13.71 -4.70
N CYS A 103 0.50 -13.41 -3.73
CA CYS A 103 0.11 -12.53 -2.63
C CYS A 103 -0.21 -11.10 -3.12
N GLU A 104 0.52 -10.60 -4.12
CA GLU A 104 0.22 -9.30 -4.75
C GLU A 104 -1.13 -9.33 -5.47
N GLU A 105 -1.42 -10.38 -6.25
CA GLU A 105 -2.72 -10.57 -6.90
C GLU A 105 -3.90 -10.63 -5.89
N ASP A 106 -3.68 -11.29 -4.74
CA ASP A 106 -4.67 -11.31 -3.65
C ASP A 106 -4.91 -9.91 -3.07
N TRP A 107 -3.83 -9.13 -2.90
CA TRP A 107 -3.92 -7.76 -2.43
C TRP A 107 -4.63 -6.87 -3.47
N ASP A 108 -4.36 -6.99 -4.75
CA ASP A 108 -5.07 -6.27 -5.82
C ASP A 108 -6.58 -6.59 -5.81
N THR A 109 -6.91 -7.85 -5.55
CA THR A 109 -8.32 -8.28 -5.37
C THR A 109 -8.95 -7.59 -4.15
N HIS A 110 -8.20 -7.49 -3.04
CA HIS A 110 -8.65 -6.76 -1.86
C HIS A 110 -8.87 -5.27 -2.16
N ILE A 111 -7.95 -4.61 -2.86
CA ILE A 111 -8.10 -3.20 -3.27
C ILE A 111 -9.34 -2.98 -4.14
N THR A 112 -9.58 -3.90 -5.07
CA THR A 112 -10.81 -3.88 -5.88
C THR A 112 -12.07 -4.00 -4.99
N ALA A 113 -12.04 -4.88 -3.99
CA ALA A 113 -13.15 -5.04 -3.04
C ALA A 113 -13.35 -3.77 -2.19
N VAL A 114 -12.27 -3.11 -1.76
CA VAL A 114 -12.33 -1.80 -1.07
C VAL A 114 -13.04 -0.78 -1.96
N GLY A 115 -12.63 -0.63 -3.22
CA GLY A 115 -13.27 0.27 -4.18
C GLY A 115 -14.77 0.05 -4.33
N ASN A 116 -15.19 -1.21 -4.36
CA ASN A 116 -16.61 -1.56 -4.45
C ASN A 116 -17.43 -1.21 -3.19
N THR A 117 -16.79 -0.93 -2.06
CA THR A 117 -17.45 -0.54 -0.80
C THR A 117 -17.45 0.97 -0.56
N THR A 118 -16.66 1.72 -1.31
CA THR A 118 -16.61 3.19 -1.22
C THR A 118 -17.83 3.84 -1.87
N VAL A 119 -18.04 5.12 -1.57
CA VAL A 119 -19.08 5.92 -2.24
C VAL A 119 -18.76 6.02 -3.73
N PRO A 120 -19.65 5.54 -4.62
CA PRO A 120 -19.40 5.64 -6.06
C PRO A 120 -19.53 7.09 -6.54
N LEU A 121 -18.64 7.51 -7.40
CA LEU A 121 -18.79 8.76 -8.14
C LEU A 121 -19.78 8.56 -9.31
N PRO A 122 -20.54 9.63 -9.71
CA PRO A 122 -21.29 9.59 -10.96
C PRO A 122 -20.33 9.32 -12.14
N ALA A 123 -20.69 8.40 -13.02
CA ALA A 123 -19.85 7.96 -14.15
C ALA A 123 -19.37 9.15 -15.02
N GLU A 124 -20.22 10.14 -15.25
CA GLU A 124 -19.85 11.37 -15.99
C GLU A 124 -18.70 12.13 -15.31
N LEU A 125 -18.68 12.19 -13.96
CA LEU A 125 -17.61 12.86 -13.21
C LEU A 125 -16.32 12.05 -13.26
N GLU A 126 -16.40 10.72 -13.15
CA GLU A 126 -15.23 9.84 -13.31
C GLU A 126 -14.58 10.01 -14.70
N GLU A 127 -15.37 9.98 -15.76
CA GLU A 127 -14.88 10.16 -17.14
C GLU A 127 -14.20 11.53 -17.33
N LEU A 128 -14.75 12.60 -16.73
CA LEU A 128 -14.16 13.93 -16.78
C LEU A 128 -12.82 13.98 -16.05
N LEU A 129 -12.72 13.39 -14.85
CA LEU A 129 -11.48 13.34 -14.08
C LEU A 129 -10.39 12.56 -14.83
N GLN A 130 -10.71 11.40 -15.39
CA GLN A 130 -9.80 10.60 -16.21
C GLN A 130 -9.36 11.37 -17.47
N SER A 131 -10.28 12.06 -18.15
CA SER A 131 -9.97 12.86 -19.33
C SER A 131 -9.01 14.01 -19.01
N VAL A 132 -9.20 14.67 -17.87
CA VAL A 132 -8.31 15.76 -17.41
C VAL A 132 -6.93 15.21 -17.07
N ALA A 133 -6.84 14.10 -16.33
CA ALA A 133 -5.56 13.45 -16.00
C ALA A 133 -4.79 13.11 -17.28
N ALA A 134 -5.42 12.40 -18.22
CA ALA A 134 -4.81 12.04 -19.51
C ALA A 134 -4.39 13.26 -20.36
N ALA A 135 -5.12 14.37 -20.27
CA ALA A 135 -4.76 15.61 -20.97
C ALA A 135 -3.49 16.24 -20.37
N ILE A 136 -3.36 16.26 -19.04
CA ILE A 136 -2.18 16.78 -18.34
C ILE A 136 -0.95 15.90 -18.62
N GLU A 137 -1.09 14.58 -18.61
CA GLU A 137 -0.01 13.65 -18.93
C GLU A 137 0.50 13.85 -20.38
N ARG A 138 -0.41 13.99 -21.34
CA ARG A 138 -0.01 14.30 -22.73
C ARG A 138 0.72 15.63 -22.82
N LEU A 139 0.20 16.65 -22.16
CA LEU A 139 0.82 17.98 -22.13
C LEU A 139 2.21 17.95 -21.47
N GLY A 140 2.40 17.07 -20.47
CA GLY A 140 3.67 16.91 -19.77
C GLY A 140 4.83 16.45 -20.66
N ARG A 141 4.55 15.72 -21.73
CA ARG A 141 5.57 15.27 -22.68
C ARG A 141 6.13 16.40 -23.55
N ASP A 142 5.29 17.35 -23.93
CA ASP A 142 5.66 18.42 -24.87
C ASP A 142 5.90 19.77 -24.16
N ALA A 143 5.19 20.04 -23.06
CA ALA A 143 5.22 21.30 -22.35
C ALA A 143 5.09 21.10 -20.81
N PRO A 144 6.14 20.60 -20.12
CA PRO A 144 6.07 20.22 -18.70
C PRO A 144 5.67 21.39 -17.78
N THR A 145 6.09 22.60 -18.07
CA THR A 145 5.68 23.79 -17.29
C THR A 145 4.18 24.08 -17.41
N ALA A 146 3.60 23.86 -18.59
CA ALA A 146 2.17 24.02 -18.79
C ALA A 146 1.38 22.92 -18.07
N ALA A 147 1.87 21.69 -18.07
CA ALA A 147 1.31 20.58 -17.31
C ALA A 147 1.31 20.88 -15.79
N LEU A 148 2.43 21.37 -15.25
CA LEU A 148 2.51 21.80 -13.84
C LEU A 148 1.52 22.93 -13.52
N LYS A 149 1.34 23.88 -14.43
CA LYS A 149 0.32 24.94 -14.27
C LYS A 149 -1.09 24.36 -14.25
N ALA A 150 -1.40 23.38 -15.10
CA ALA A 150 -2.68 22.70 -15.13
C ALA A 150 -2.94 21.91 -13.84
N ALA A 151 -1.95 21.13 -13.36
CA ALA A 151 -2.03 20.42 -12.09
C ALA A 151 -2.27 21.38 -10.91
N ARG A 152 -1.54 22.50 -10.86
CA ARG A 152 -1.77 23.55 -9.85
C ARG A 152 -3.18 24.13 -9.90
N SER A 153 -3.75 24.29 -11.09
CA SER A 153 -5.13 24.76 -11.24
C SER A 153 -6.14 23.77 -10.69
N LEU A 154 -5.92 22.46 -10.88
CA LEU A 154 -6.75 21.39 -10.28
C LEU A 154 -6.70 21.41 -8.76
N GLU A 155 -5.52 21.60 -8.15
CA GLU A 155 -5.40 21.72 -6.69
C GLU A 155 -6.26 22.88 -6.16
N LEU A 156 -6.22 24.05 -6.83
CA LEU A 156 -6.99 25.23 -6.43
C LEU A 156 -8.50 24.99 -6.61
N ILE A 157 -8.90 24.29 -7.68
CA ILE A 157 -10.30 23.91 -7.89
C ILE A 157 -10.74 22.97 -6.76
N ALA A 158 -9.97 21.91 -6.48
CA ALA A 158 -10.27 20.96 -5.43
C ALA A 158 -10.40 21.63 -4.06
N GLN A 159 -9.47 22.51 -3.68
CA GLN A 159 -9.52 23.25 -2.41
C GLN A 159 -10.79 24.12 -2.30
N ARG A 160 -11.18 24.78 -3.38
CA ARG A 160 -12.36 25.65 -3.39
C ARG A 160 -13.66 24.88 -3.36
N THR A 161 -13.77 23.80 -4.14
CA THR A 161 -15.00 23.03 -4.28
C THR A 161 -15.24 22.08 -3.13
N ALA A 162 -14.17 21.51 -2.51
CA ALA A 162 -14.28 20.58 -1.40
C ALA A 162 -14.46 21.26 -0.03
N TYR A 163 -14.38 22.57 0.06
CA TYR A 163 -14.45 23.30 1.35
C TYR A 163 -15.76 23.01 2.11
N TRP A 164 -16.91 23.20 1.49
CA TRP A 164 -18.19 22.96 2.13
C TRP A 164 -18.46 21.46 2.34
N PRO A 165 -18.27 20.57 1.35
CA PRO A 165 -18.39 19.13 1.58
C PRO A 165 -17.54 18.61 2.75
N ALA A 166 -16.29 19.09 2.92
CA ALA A 166 -15.45 18.69 4.04
C ALA A 166 -15.99 19.16 5.39
N ARG A 167 -16.62 20.34 5.45
CA ARG A 167 -17.26 20.86 6.68
C ARG A 167 -18.52 20.09 7.02
N ASP A 168 -19.34 19.80 6.02
CA ASP A 168 -20.58 19.02 6.20
C ASP A 168 -20.24 17.58 6.62
N ALA A 169 -19.22 16.96 6.01
CA ALA A 169 -18.77 15.60 6.37
C ALA A 169 -18.19 15.52 7.80
N ARG A 170 -17.71 16.63 8.38
CA ARG A 170 -17.23 16.67 9.78
C ARG A 170 -18.34 16.40 10.80
N ASP A 171 -19.59 16.71 10.46
CA ASP A 171 -20.73 16.49 11.34
C ASP A 171 -21.18 15.02 11.38
N HIS A 172 -20.59 14.16 10.54
CA HIS A 172 -20.80 12.72 10.54
C HIS A 172 -19.75 12.00 11.41
N GLU A 173 -20.06 10.77 11.83
CA GLU A 173 -19.08 9.92 12.50
C GLU A 173 -17.89 9.65 11.57
N LEU A 174 -16.68 9.88 12.10
CA LEU A 174 -15.45 9.81 11.32
C LEU A 174 -15.23 8.43 10.68
N GLU A 175 -15.62 7.38 11.39
CA GLU A 175 -15.55 5.99 10.93
C GLU A 175 -16.39 5.76 9.67
N ASN A 176 -17.58 6.35 9.61
CA ASN A 176 -18.46 6.26 8.46
C ASN A 176 -17.90 7.02 7.26
N VAL A 177 -17.31 8.19 7.49
CA VAL A 177 -16.64 8.96 6.43
C VAL A 177 -15.41 8.22 5.92
N ALA A 178 -14.61 7.65 6.81
CA ALA A 178 -13.43 6.86 6.47
C ALA A 178 -13.80 5.64 5.61
N ALA A 179 -14.81 4.88 6.02
CA ALA A 179 -15.30 3.73 5.27
C ALA A 179 -15.83 4.13 3.88
N ALA A 180 -16.60 5.22 3.79
CA ALA A 180 -17.12 5.75 2.54
C ALA A 180 -16.03 6.19 1.54
N LEU A 181 -14.86 6.60 2.06
CA LEU A 181 -13.72 7.04 1.26
C LEU A 181 -12.67 5.93 1.05
N GLY A 182 -12.80 4.77 1.70
CA GLY A 182 -11.78 3.73 1.68
C GLY A 182 -10.47 4.15 2.36
N LEU A 183 -10.53 5.06 3.33
CA LEU A 183 -9.34 5.61 4.01
C LEU A 183 -9.30 5.18 5.47
N ASN A 184 -8.11 5.17 6.07
CA ASN A 184 -7.97 5.07 7.52
C ASN A 184 -8.39 6.38 8.22
N LEU A 185 -8.57 6.33 9.54
CA LEU A 185 -9.05 7.48 10.32
C LEU A 185 -8.11 8.68 10.27
N ASP A 186 -6.79 8.46 10.23
CA ASP A 186 -5.81 9.55 10.24
C ASP A 186 -5.74 10.25 8.89
N ASP A 187 -5.75 9.50 7.79
CA ASP A 187 -5.81 10.04 6.44
C ASP A 187 -7.15 10.78 6.21
N THR A 188 -8.27 10.25 6.73
CA THR A 188 -9.57 10.90 6.68
C THR A 188 -9.57 12.23 7.45
N ARG A 189 -9.03 12.26 8.69
CA ARG A 189 -8.87 13.53 9.43
C ARG A 189 -8.02 14.54 8.67
N GLY A 190 -6.90 14.07 8.11
CA GLY A 190 -6.00 14.90 7.29
C GLY A 190 -6.71 15.48 6.07
N LEU A 191 -7.51 14.68 5.36
CA LEU A 191 -8.28 15.11 4.20
C LEU A 191 -9.32 16.16 4.57
N LEU A 192 -10.13 15.89 5.61
CA LEU A 192 -11.15 16.82 6.09
C LEU A 192 -10.54 18.13 6.56
N ALA A 193 -9.43 18.08 7.30
CA ALA A 193 -8.74 19.27 7.78
C ALA A 193 -8.15 20.09 6.62
N ARG A 194 -7.52 19.43 5.66
CA ARG A 194 -6.92 20.07 4.47
C ARG A 194 -7.95 20.86 3.68
N TYR A 195 -9.12 20.31 3.42
CA TYR A 195 -10.15 20.95 2.63
C TYR A 195 -11.05 21.87 3.45
N GLY A 196 -11.34 21.52 4.70
CA GLY A 196 -12.18 22.33 5.58
C GLY A 196 -11.51 23.52 6.23
N GLY A 197 -10.18 23.67 6.07
CA GLY A 197 -9.41 24.83 6.50
C GLY A 197 -9.15 24.90 8.01
N TRP A 198 -9.02 23.75 8.71
CA TRP A 198 -8.63 23.70 10.13
C TRP A 198 -7.42 22.78 10.37
N SER A 199 -6.87 22.82 11.60
CA SER A 199 -5.79 21.90 11.99
C SER A 199 -6.35 20.52 12.31
N PRO A 200 -5.74 19.40 11.83
CA PRO A 200 -6.17 18.04 12.19
C PRO A 200 -5.90 17.70 13.66
N TYR A 201 -5.12 18.52 14.38
CA TYR A 201 -4.70 18.34 15.78
C TYR A 201 -5.22 19.42 16.72
N GLY A 202 -6.13 20.28 16.23
CA GLY A 202 -6.71 21.41 17.00
C GLY A 202 -8.06 21.11 17.58
#